data_9ea8bfe5d662c70d2d8c930166ae1962
#
_entry.id   9ea8bfe5d662c70d2d8c930166ae1962
#
_cell.length_a   1.000
_cell.length_b   1.000
_cell.length_c   1.000
_cell.angle_alpha   90.00
_cell.angle_beta   90.00
_cell.angle_gamma   90.00
#
_symmetry.space_group_name_H-M   'P 1'
#
loop_
_entity.id
_entity.type
_entity.pdbx_description
1 polymer ?
#
loop_
_entity_poly.entity_id
_entity_poly.type
_entity_poly.pdbx_seq_one_letter_code
_entity_poly.pdbx_strand_id
1 'polypeptide(L)'
;LAGSLSWPLAAAVFAATSVIVGLIWDISWHMTIGRDTFWTPAHLAIYTGGAVAGLASGFEVLRRTFFAGAKPTDGVTVWRLFNGPLGGWLCIWGAVAMLTSAPFDDWWHAAYGLDVKIISPPHALLALGFITILGGALLMAVAEQGRTAVRAGADAVVGVESNGVAPYIV
;
A
#
# COMPACT_ATOMS: atom_id res chain seq x y z
N LEU A 1 -10.52 -1.88 -23.49
CA LEU A 1 -9.63 -0.81 -23.05
C LEU A 1 -9.29 -1.07 -21.59
N ALA A 2 -8.02 -1.35 -21.30
CA ALA A 2 -7.54 -1.54 -19.93
C ALA A 2 -7.84 -0.25 -19.14
N GLY A 3 -8.70 -0.34 -18.15
CA GLY A 3 -9.00 0.77 -17.25
C GLY A 3 -7.70 1.26 -16.61
N SER A 4 -7.47 2.58 -16.59
CA SER A 4 -6.30 3.16 -15.96
C SER A 4 -6.26 2.76 -14.48
N LEU A 5 -5.11 2.25 -14.04
CA LEU A 5 -4.88 1.94 -12.62
C LEU A 5 -5.21 3.16 -11.76
N SER A 6 -5.98 2.97 -10.70
CA SER A 6 -6.22 4.08 -9.78
C SER A 6 -4.89 4.53 -9.14
N TRP A 7 -4.69 5.83 -9.01
CA TRP A 7 -3.42 6.38 -8.52
C TRP A 7 -3.02 5.84 -7.11
N PRO A 8 -3.96 5.58 -6.16
CA PRO A 8 -3.58 5.01 -4.87
C PRO A 8 -3.05 3.58 -5.00
N LEU A 9 -3.64 2.79 -5.93
CA LEU A 9 -3.15 1.44 -6.22
C LEU A 9 -1.78 1.49 -6.90
N ALA A 10 -1.58 2.39 -7.87
CA ALA A 10 -0.28 2.57 -8.50
C ALA A 10 0.82 2.95 -7.49
N ALA A 11 0.51 3.86 -6.56
CA ALA A 11 1.42 4.23 -5.49
C ALA A 11 1.73 3.05 -4.55
N ALA A 12 0.74 2.25 -4.19
CA ALA A 12 0.94 1.07 -3.34
C ALA A 12 1.79 -0.02 -4.04
N VAL A 13 1.57 -0.24 -5.33
CA VAL A 13 2.39 -1.18 -6.13
C VAL A 13 3.83 -0.67 -6.24
N PHE A 14 4.03 0.62 -6.52
CA PHE A 14 5.36 1.23 -6.52
C PHE A 14 6.05 1.06 -5.17
N ALA A 15 5.35 1.37 -4.07
CA ALA A 15 5.86 1.24 -2.72
C ALA A 15 6.29 -0.20 -2.41
N ALA A 16 5.44 -1.18 -2.69
CA ALA A 16 5.74 -2.59 -2.49
C ALA A 16 6.97 -3.03 -3.31
N THR A 17 7.06 -2.59 -4.57
CA THR A 17 8.20 -2.89 -5.44
C THR A 17 9.50 -2.26 -4.90
N SER A 18 9.43 -1.00 -4.48
CA SER A 18 10.59 -0.29 -3.90
C SER A 18 11.12 -1.00 -2.64
N VAL A 19 10.22 -1.47 -1.77
CA VAL A 19 10.60 -2.22 -0.57
C VAL A 19 11.24 -3.56 -0.94
N ILE A 20 10.66 -4.32 -1.89
CA ILE A 20 11.24 -5.61 -2.32
C ILE A 20 12.65 -5.41 -2.90
N VAL A 21 12.79 -4.44 -3.80
CA VAL A 21 14.10 -4.13 -4.41
C VAL A 21 15.09 -3.68 -3.34
N GLY A 22 14.65 -2.81 -2.41
CA GLY A 22 15.48 -2.36 -1.30
C GLY A 22 15.95 -3.51 -0.41
N LEU A 23 15.07 -4.43 -0.02
CA LEU A 23 15.41 -5.59 0.80
C LEU A 23 16.40 -6.54 0.11
N ILE A 24 16.18 -6.85 -1.18
CA ILE A 24 17.10 -7.68 -1.95
C ILE A 24 18.48 -7.00 -2.06
N TRP A 25 18.48 -5.70 -2.30
CA TRP A 25 19.71 -4.91 -2.38
C TRP A 25 20.44 -4.86 -1.04
N ASP A 26 19.71 -4.68 0.05
CA ASP A 26 20.23 -4.64 1.41
C ASP A 26 20.90 -5.97 1.80
N ILE A 27 20.23 -7.10 1.56
CA ILE A 27 20.80 -8.44 1.77
C ILE A 27 22.07 -8.62 0.95
N SER A 28 22.04 -8.22 -0.34
CA SER A 28 23.21 -8.29 -1.21
C SER A 28 24.36 -7.39 -0.73
N TRP A 29 24.05 -6.20 -0.22
CA TRP A 29 25.02 -5.28 0.37
C TRP A 29 25.73 -5.89 1.57
N HIS A 30 24.99 -6.46 2.51
CA HIS A 30 25.55 -7.14 3.67
C HIS A 30 26.44 -8.34 3.30
N MET A 31 26.08 -9.09 2.26
CA MET A 31 26.85 -10.24 1.81
C MET A 31 28.14 -9.86 1.07
N THR A 32 28.23 -8.70 0.45
CA THR A 32 29.33 -8.33 -0.46
C THR A 32 30.21 -7.21 0.08
N ILE A 33 29.63 -6.20 0.70
CA ILE A 33 30.31 -4.99 1.18
C ILE A 33 30.49 -5.04 2.69
N GLY A 34 29.52 -5.66 3.39
CA GLY A 34 29.52 -5.79 4.83
C GLY A 34 28.64 -4.70 5.49
N ARG A 35 29.19 -4.03 6.51
CA ARG A 35 28.41 -3.09 7.32
C ARG A 35 27.82 -1.95 6.51
N ASP A 36 26.57 -1.66 6.75
CA ASP A 36 25.82 -0.52 6.20
C ASP A 36 25.70 0.63 7.20
N THR A 37 24.99 1.67 6.78
CA THR A 37 24.63 2.83 7.59
C THR A 37 23.14 3.10 7.42
N PHE A 38 22.57 3.88 8.34
CA PHE A 38 21.17 4.34 8.25
C PHE A 38 20.81 4.92 6.87
N TRP A 39 21.76 5.56 6.18
CA TRP A 39 21.58 6.22 4.88
C TRP A 39 22.08 5.40 3.69
N THR A 40 22.30 4.11 3.85
CA THR A 40 22.67 3.23 2.73
C THR A 40 21.61 3.29 1.62
N PRO A 41 21.98 3.29 0.34
CA PRO A 41 21.02 3.38 -0.76
C PRO A 41 19.92 2.33 -0.73
N ALA A 42 20.21 1.12 -0.28
CA ALA A 42 19.23 0.05 -0.08
C ALA A 42 18.17 0.46 0.95
N HIS A 43 18.60 1.01 2.10
CA HIS A 43 17.70 1.54 3.12
C HIS A 43 16.86 2.70 2.60
N LEU A 44 17.42 3.60 1.80
CA LEU A 44 16.65 4.68 1.18
C LEU A 44 15.55 4.17 0.26
N ALA A 45 15.79 3.08 -0.47
CA ALA A 45 14.76 2.45 -1.28
C ALA A 45 13.61 1.88 -0.40
N ILE A 46 13.95 1.23 0.73
CA ILE A 46 12.99 0.72 1.71
C ILE A 46 12.18 1.89 2.31
N TYR A 47 12.85 2.95 2.78
CA TYR A 47 12.19 4.13 3.37
C TYR A 47 11.27 4.84 2.37
N THR A 48 11.71 4.97 1.11
CA THR A 48 10.90 5.55 0.04
C THR A 48 9.62 4.76 -0.16
N GLY A 49 9.72 3.42 -0.20
CA GLY A 49 8.54 2.57 -0.31
C GLY A 49 7.57 2.77 0.86
N GLY A 50 8.06 2.74 2.10
CA GLY A 50 7.24 3.00 3.29
C GLY A 50 6.60 4.38 3.27
N ALA A 51 7.38 5.43 2.96
CA ALA A 51 6.88 6.80 2.90
C ALA A 51 5.79 6.97 1.82
N VAL A 52 6.02 6.44 0.61
CA VAL A 52 5.03 6.52 -0.49
C VAL A 52 3.75 5.77 -0.12
N ALA A 53 3.84 4.56 0.45
CA ALA A 53 2.66 3.82 0.90
C ALA A 53 1.85 4.61 1.93
N GLY A 54 2.51 5.14 2.95
CA GLY A 54 1.87 5.89 4.03
C GLY A 54 1.26 7.21 3.56
N LEU A 55 2.02 8.01 2.82
CA LEU A 55 1.58 9.33 2.36
C LEU A 55 0.45 9.22 1.32
N ALA A 56 0.58 8.33 0.34
CA ALA A 56 -0.45 8.14 -0.68
C ALA A 56 -1.76 7.64 -0.07
N SER A 57 -1.69 6.63 0.80
CA SER A 57 -2.87 6.10 1.48
C SER A 57 -3.47 7.10 2.47
N GLY A 58 -2.63 7.82 3.21
CA GLY A 58 -3.06 8.89 4.12
C GLY A 58 -3.79 10.00 3.39
N PHE A 59 -3.24 10.46 2.26
CA PHE A 59 -3.90 11.46 1.41
C PHE A 59 -5.25 10.98 0.90
N GLU A 60 -5.35 9.72 0.44
CA GLU A 60 -6.63 9.15 -0.02
C GLU A 60 -7.68 9.08 1.10
N VAL A 61 -7.28 8.70 2.31
CA VAL A 61 -8.16 8.70 3.49
C VAL A 61 -8.65 10.11 3.81
N LEU A 62 -7.75 11.09 3.85
CA LEU A 62 -8.11 12.50 4.10
C LEU A 62 -9.04 13.05 2.99
N ARG A 63 -8.71 12.77 1.74
CA ARG A 63 -9.53 13.18 0.59
C ARG A 63 -10.94 12.60 0.69
N ARG A 64 -11.09 11.32 1.02
CA ARG A 64 -12.40 10.67 1.19
C ARG A 64 -13.17 11.24 2.38
N THR A 65 -12.47 11.48 3.46
CA THR A 65 -13.09 11.97 4.70
C THR A 65 -13.63 13.39 4.55
N PHE A 66 -12.85 14.29 3.96
CA PHE A 66 -13.18 15.72 4.00
C PHE A 66 -13.70 16.30 2.68
N PHE A 67 -13.39 15.68 1.53
CA PHE A 67 -13.68 16.28 0.23
C PHE A 67 -14.56 15.44 -0.70
N ALA A 68 -14.62 14.13 -0.52
CA ALA A 68 -15.31 13.28 -1.50
C ALA A 68 -16.77 12.97 -1.14
N GLY A 69 -17.28 13.39 0.02
CA GLY A 69 -18.63 13.06 0.48
C GLY A 69 -18.90 11.55 0.51
N ALA A 70 -17.85 10.75 0.69
CA ALA A 70 -17.94 9.29 0.67
C ALA A 70 -18.89 8.82 1.79
N LYS A 71 -19.80 7.90 1.43
CA LYS A 71 -20.68 7.28 2.41
C LYS A 71 -19.86 6.44 3.37
N PRO A 72 -20.20 6.38 4.67
CA PRO A 72 -19.50 5.52 5.65
C PRO A 72 -19.44 4.05 5.27
N THR A 73 -20.37 3.58 4.43
CA THR A 73 -20.44 2.20 3.94
C THR A 73 -19.36 1.85 2.90
N ASP A 74 -18.68 2.84 2.32
CA ASP A 74 -17.73 2.63 1.24
C ASP A 74 -16.29 2.38 1.73
N GLY A 75 -16.12 2.09 3.02
CA GLY A 75 -14.80 1.85 3.63
C GLY A 75 -14.86 1.55 5.11
N VAL A 76 -13.69 1.55 5.74
CA VAL A 76 -13.53 1.39 7.19
C VAL A 76 -13.41 2.77 7.82
N THR A 77 -14.22 3.03 8.84
CA THR A 77 -14.14 4.27 9.61
C THR A 77 -13.32 4.06 10.88
N VAL A 78 -12.23 4.80 11.00
CA VAL A 78 -11.34 4.78 12.16
C VAL A 78 -11.59 6.02 13.01
N TRP A 79 -11.61 5.86 14.33
CA TRP A 79 -11.92 6.89 15.34
C TRP A 79 -13.21 7.66 15.08
N ARG A 80 -14.19 7.05 14.41
CA ARG A 80 -15.47 7.67 14.02
C ARG A 80 -15.35 8.92 13.13
N LEU A 81 -14.16 9.21 12.63
CA LEU A 81 -13.88 10.42 11.85
C LEU A 81 -13.33 10.08 10.46
N PHE A 82 -12.29 9.26 10.40
CA PHE A 82 -11.56 9.02 9.17
C PHE A 82 -12.12 7.82 8.41
N ASN A 83 -12.60 8.04 7.19
CA ASN A 83 -13.11 6.99 6.32
C ASN A 83 -12.12 6.69 5.20
N GLY A 84 -11.80 5.41 5.01
CA GLY A 84 -10.87 4.98 3.96
C GLY A 84 -10.99 3.50 3.60
N PRO A 85 -10.43 3.08 2.45
CA PRO A 85 -10.42 1.67 2.09
C PRO A 85 -9.54 0.88 3.07
N LEU A 86 -9.97 -0.35 3.38
CA LEU A 86 -9.21 -1.21 4.31
C LEU A 86 -7.75 -1.37 3.88
N GLY A 87 -7.50 -1.60 2.56
CA GLY A 87 -6.13 -1.69 2.02
C GLY A 87 -5.31 -0.42 2.25
N GLY A 88 -5.94 0.76 2.18
CA GLY A 88 -5.27 2.03 2.50
C GLY A 88 -4.87 2.12 3.98
N TRP A 89 -5.75 1.69 4.88
CA TRP A 89 -5.43 1.63 6.32
C TRP A 89 -4.27 0.69 6.62
N LEU A 90 -4.24 -0.47 5.98
CA LEU A 90 -3.10 -1.39 6.11
C LEU A 90 -1.81 -0.76 5.60
N CYS A 91 -1.83 -0.06 4.47
CA CYS A 91 -0.66 0.66 3.97
C CYS A 91 -0.17 1.73 4.95
N ILE A 92 -1.07 2.49 5.59
CA ILE A 92 -0.71 3.50 6.60
C ILE A 92 -0.03 2.84 7.80
N TRP A 93 -0.64 1.84 8.41
CA TRP A 93 -0.09 1.18 9.59
C TRP A 93 1.18 0.39 9.26
N GLY A 94 1.24 -0.23 8.09
CA GLY A 94 2.46 -0.88 7.61
C GLY A 94 3.61 0.10 7.41
N ALA A 95 3.33 1.27 6.86
CA ALA A 95 4.31 2.35 6.72
C ALA A 95 4.81 2.86 8.09
N VAL A 96 3.90 3.06 9.05
CA VAL A 96 4.26 3.45 10.42
C VAL A 96 5.19 2.40 11.04
N ALA A 97 4.85 1.11 10.94
CA ALA A 97 5.69 0.03 11.47
C ALA A 97 7.07 0.01 10.81
N MET A 98 7.13 0.06 9.47
CA MET A 98 8.39 0.08 8.72
C MET A 98 9.28 1.27 9.07
N LEU A 99 8.73 2.49 9.03
CA LEU A 99 9.51 3.69 9.29
C LEU A 99 9.95 3.79 10.77
N THR A 100 9.17 3.20 11.68
CA THR A 100 9.56 3.10 13.10
C THR A 100 10.66 2.05 13.31
N SER A 101 10.69 0.99 12.49
CA SER A 101 11.71 -0.05 12.63
C SER A 101 13.13 0.48 12.39
N ALA A 102 13.31 1.47 11.54
CA ALA A 102 14.64 2.00 11.19
C ALA A 102 15.36 2.66 12.40
N PRO A 103 14.79 3.66 13.10
CA PRO A 103 15.44 4.20 14.31
C PRO A 103 15.47 3.19 15.46
N PHE A 104 14.54 2.23 15.48
CA PHE A 104 14.56 1.16 16.46
C PHE A 104 15.74 0.21 16.21
N ASP A 105 16.06 -0.07 14.96
CA ASP A 105 17.20 -0.92 14.59
C ASP A 105 18.55 -0.24 14.92
N ASP A 106 18.68 1.05 14.60
CA ASP A 106 19.86 1.82 14.95
C ASP A 106 20.11 1.84 16.48
N TRP A 107 19.04 2.08 17.25
CA TRP A 107 19.12 2.00 18.71
C TRP A 107 19.44 0.58 19.21
N TRP A 108 18.86 -0.45 18.59
CA TRP A 108 19.10 -1.86 18.94
C TRP A 108 20.57 -2.22 18.77
N HIS A 109 21.16 -1.85 17.64
CA HIS A 109 22.58 -2.05 17.37
C HIS A 109 23.49 -1.29 18.34
N ALA A 110 23.13 -0.08 18.70
CA ALA A 110 23.87 0.71 19.68
C ALA A 110 23.84 0.08 21.09
N ALA A 111 22.71 -0.53 21.46
CA ALA A 111 22.51 -1.10 22.80
C ALA A 111 23.07 -2.52 22.96
N TYR A 112 22.96 -3.37 21.92
CA TYR A 112 23.24 -4.80 22.00
C TYR A 112 24.38 -5.28 21.10
N GLY A 113 24.96 -4.41 20.28
CA GLY A 113 26.03 -4.73 19.34
C GLY A 113 25.54 -5.17 17.96
N LEU A 114 26.50 -5.44 17.08
CA LEU A 114 26.25 -5.66 15.64
C LEU A 114 25.98 -7.12 15.25
N ASP A 115 26.26 -8.09 16.11
CA ASP A 115 26.01 -9.51 15.85
C ASP A 115 24.54 -9.87 16.03
N VAL A 116 23.71 -9.21 15.25
CA VAL A 116 22.29 -9.38 15.35
C VAL A 116 21.85 -10.53 14.46
N LYS A 117 21.13 -11.45 15.08
CA LYS A 117 20.42 -12.48 14.33
C LYS A 117 19.46 -11.79 13.35
N ILE A 118 19.32 -12.35 12.13
CA ILE A 118 18.39 -11.87 11.11
C ILE A 118 16.99 -11.62 11.68
N ILE A 119 16.57 -12.39 12.68
CA ILE A 119 15.32 -12.19 13.41
C ILE A 119 15.62 -11.45 14.72
N SER A 120 15.74 -10.12 14.61
CA SER A 120 15.74 -9.19 15.75
C SER A 120 14.37 -8.52 15.90
N PRO A 121 14.02 -7.96 17.06
CA PRO A 121 12.77 -7.21 17.21
C PRO A 121 12.53 -6.09 16.19
N PRO A 122 13.53 -5.23 15.84
CA PRO A 122 13.34 -4.24 14.79
C PRO A 122 13.13 -4.87 13.41
N HIS A 123 13.86 -5.92 13.06
CA HIS A 123 13.65 -6.63 11.80
C HIS A 123 12.27 -7.32 11.74
N ALA A 124 11.78 -7.85 12.85
CA ALA A 124 10.42 -8.39 12.93
C ALA A 124 9.36 -7.30 12.71
N LEU A 125 9.58 -6.09 13.26
CA LEU A 125 8.70 -4.95 13.04
C LEU A 125 8.74 -4.48 11.56
N LEU A 126 9.93 -4.45 10.95
CA LEU A 126 10.12 -4.16 9.52
C LEU A 126 9.34 -5.16 8.66
N ALA A 127 9.51 -6.47 8.92
CA ALA A 127 8.83 -7.52 8.18
C ALA A 127 7.30 -7.43 8.32
N LEU A 128 6.79 -7.17 9.53
CA LEU A 128 5.37 -6.98 9.78
C LEU A 128 4.84 -5.76 8.99
N GLY A 129 5.55 -4.65 9.01
CA GLY A 129 5.19 -3.45 8.26
C GLY A 129 5.14 -3.72 6.76
N PHE A 130 6.15 -4.39 6.23
CA PHE A 130 6.22 -4.77 4.82
C PHE A 130 5.08 -5.71 4.40
N ILE A 131 4.83 -6.80 5.15
CA ILE A 131 3.74 -7.74 4.87
C ILE A 131 2.39 -7.00 4.90
N THR A 132 2.23 -6.06 5.82
CA THR A 132 1.01 -5.27 5.94
C THR A 132 0.80 -4.34 4.74
N ILE A 133 1.86 -3.71 4.20
CA ILE A 133 1.80 -2.91 2.96
C ILE A 133 1.44 -3.80 1.76
N LEU A 134 2.08 -4.97 1.63
CA LEU A 134 1.75 -5.92 0.56
C LEU A 134 0.28 -6.37 0.62
N GLY A 135 -0.19 -6.73 1.81
CA GLY A 135 -1.59 -7.09 2.04
C GLY A 135 -2.54 -5.95 1.69
N GLY A 136 -2.18 -4.72 2.05
CA GLY A 136 -2.92 -3.51 1.70
C GLY A 136 -3.00 -3.29 0.19
N ALA A 137 -1.88 -3.40 -0.52
CA ALA A 137 -1.83 -3.29 -1.97
C ALA A 137 -2.67 -4.37 -2.66
N LEU A 138 -2.59 -5.61 -2.18
CA LEU A 138 -3.40 -6.72 -2.70
C LEU A 138 -4.89 -6.47 -2.51
N LEU A 139 -5.32 -6.05 -1.33
CA LEU A 139 -6.74 -5.73 -1.08
C LEU A 139 -7.24 -4.57 -1.95
N MET A 140 -6.41 -3.56 -2.20
CA MET A 140 -6.77 -2.47 -3.12
C MET A 140 -6.88 -2.98 -4.56
N ALA A 141 -6.00 -3.87 -5.01
CA ALA A 141 -6.06 -4.47 -6.34
C ALA A 141 -7.34 -5.31 -6.53
N VAL A 142 -7.67 -6.18 -5.57
CA VAL A 142 -8.89 -6.99 -5.60
C VAL A 142 -10.15 -6.11 -5.59
N ALA A 143 -10.17 -5.07 -4.76
CA ALA A 143 -11.29 -4.13 -4.72
C ALA A 143 -11.46 -3.36 -6.04
N GLU A 144 -10.36 -3.00 -6.73
CA GLU A 144 -10.41 -2.35 -8.04
C GLU A 144 -10.95 -3.30 -9.11
N GLN A 145 -10.50 -4.56 -9.13
CA GLN A 145 -11.02 -5.59 -10.02
C GLN A 145 -12.53 -5.80 -9.83
N GLY A 146 -13.00 -5.87 -8.59
CA GLY A 146 -14.42 -5.99 -8.28
C GLY A 146 -15.22 -4.80 -8.81
N ARG A 147 -14.72 -3.58 -8.63
CA ARG A 147 -15.38 -2.36 -9.15
C ARG A 147 -15.45 -2.32 -10.68
N THR A 148 -14.39 -2.73 -11.37
CA THR A 148 -14.38 -2.77 -12.83
C THR A 148 -15.32 -3.84 -13.39
N ALA A 149 -15.39 -5.00 -12.75
CA ALA A 149 -16.31 -6.07 -13.13
C ALA A 149 -17.79 -5.66 -12.98
N VAL A 150 -18.13 -5.02 -11.85
CA VAL A 150 -19.49 -4.49 -11.61
C VAL A 150 -19.87 -3.43 -12.63
N ARG A 151 -18.96 -2.49 -12.96
CA ARG A 151 -19.21 -1.48 -13.99
C ARG A 151 -19.44 -2.10 -15.37
N ALA A 152 -18.58 -3.04 -15.77
CA ALA A 152 -18.72 -3.73 -17.04
C ALA A 152 -20.06 -4.49 -17.15
N GLY A 153 -20.51 -5.11 -16.08
CA GLY A 153 -21.82 -5.75 -16.01
C GLY A 153 -22.98 -4.77 -16.13
N ALA A 154 -22.89 -3.63 -15.43
CA ALA A 154 -23.91 -2.59 -15.53
C ALA A 154 -24.00 -1.98 -16.94
N ASP A 155 -22.85 -1.69 -17.56
CA ASP A 155 -22.81 -1.15 -18.93
C ASP A 155 -23.39 -2.14 -19.95
N ALA A 156 -23.17 -3.45 -19.78
CA ALA A 156 -23.74 -4.48 -20.63
C ALA A 156 -25.28 -4.54 -20.51
N VAL A 157 -25.83 -4.39 -19.31
CA VAL A 157 -27.28 -4.36 -19.09
C VAL A 157 -27.92 -3.14 -19.76
N VAL A 158 -27.33 -1.94 -19.57
CA VAL A 158 -27.81 -0.70 -20.20
C VAL A 158 -27.74 -0.78 -21.71
N GLY A 159 -26.69 -1.38 -22.28
CA GLY A 159 -26.53 -1.58 -23.72
C GLY A 159 -27.60 -2.51 -24.32
N VAL A 160 -28.02 -3.54 -23.58
CA VAL A 160 -29.12 -4.41 -23.99
C VAL A 160 -30.45 -3.69 -23.98
N GLU A 161 -30.76 -2.88 -22.96
CA GLU A 161 -31.99 -2.10 -22.89
C GLU A 161 -32.07 -1.04 -24.01
N SER A 162 -30.97 -0.37 -24.32
CA SER A 162 -30.93 0.65 -25.37
C SER A 162 -31.13 0.09 -26.79
N ASN A 163 -30.70 -1.16 -27.04
CA ASN A 163 -30.84 -1.83 -28.30
C ASN A 163 -32.18 -2.59 -28.44
N GLY A 164 -32.91 -2.78 -27.33
CA GLY A 164 -34.20 -3.51 -27.31
C GLY A 164 -35.42 -2.61 -27.59
N VAL A 165 -35.31 -1.31 -27.67
CA VAL A 165 -36.40 -0.39 -27.99
C VAL A 165 -36.34 -0.04 -29.48
N ALA A 166 -36.61 -1.00 -30.35
CA ALA A 166 -37.09 -0.66 -31.72
C ALA A 166 -38.57 -0.26 -31.59
N PRO A 167 -39.03 0.96 -31.96
CA PRO A 167 -40.43 1.23 -32.00
C PRO A 167 -41.06 0.47 -33.17
N TYR A 168 -41.81 -0.54 -32.87
CA TYR A 168 -42.78 -1.05 -33.85
C TYR A 168 -43.88 0.01 -33.99
N ILE A 169 -43.71 0.89 -34.97
CA ILE A 169 -44.76 1.74 -35.47
C ILE A 169 -45.47 0.97 -36.54
N VAL A 170 -46.69 0.52 -36.26
CA VAL A 170 -47.69 0.07 -37.23
C VAL A 170 -48.56 1.21 -37.63
#